data_5d793eaaa798bcc1b9af0fa082d883f6
#
_entry.id   5d793eaaa798bcc1b9af0fa082d883f6
#
_cell.length_a   1.000
_cell.length_b   1.000
_cell.length_c   1.000
_cell.angle_alpha   90.00
_cell.angle_beta   90.00
_cell.angle_gamma   90.00
#
_symmetry.space_group_name_H-M   'P 1'
#
loop_
_entity.id
_entity.type
_entity.pdbx_description
1 polymer ?
#
loop_
_entity_poly.entity_id
_entity_poly.type
_entity_poly.pdbx_seq_one_letter_code
_entity_poly.pdbx_strand_id
1 'polypeptide(L)'
;MDLNGKRILITGASSGLGRELAYQFSRKGNVDLILVARRKEALDKVAKKCESLGKVTTETYSVDMSSQEEVEGLLQNVSGIDILINAAGYGLMKDYNEFTDHEVVKMFDTNVIGTIQLTSEIAKEMQERKAGSIVTIASLAGKIATPKTSVYSATKFALIGYFNALRLEIKKDNVHVMTVNPGPVATNFFNIADKDKTYIKALGNKSLTPKLVASKIIRGIEREKREVNLPFIYTLGVKISQLFPRLSDRILMNMFK
;
A
#
# COMPACT_ATOMS: atom_id res chain seq x y z
N MET A 1 2.52 17.95 -7.80
CA MET A 1 3.93 17.51 -7.98
C MET A 1 4.18 17.10 -9.43
N ASP A 2 5.26 17.57 -10.05
CA ASP A 2 5.74 17.06 -11.33
C ASP A 2 6.48 15.73 -11.10
N LEU A 3 6.26 14.76 -12.00
CA LEU A 3 6.87 13.42 -11.90
C LEU A 3 8.15 13.30 -12.75
N ASN A 4 8.45 14.27 -13.60
CA ASN A 4 9.60 14.24 -14.50
C ASN A 4 10.92 14.25 -13.73
N GLY A 5 11.83 13.33 -14.03
CA GLY A 5 13.13 13.18 -13.38
C GLY A 5 13.05 12.66 -11.92
N LYS A 6 11.91 12.13 -11.48
CA LYS A 6 11.72 11.67 -10.10
C LYS A 6 12.24 10.25 -9.88
N ARG A 7 12.92 10.06 -8.75
CA ARG A 7 13.37 8.77 -8.25
C ARG A 7 12.31 8.17 -7.32
N ILE A 8 11.73 7.04 -7.72
CA ILE A 8 10.53 6.46 -7.11
C ILE A 8 10.85 5.07 -6.57
N LEU A 9 10.74 4.89 -5.25
CA LEU A 9 10.85 3.57 -4.62
C LEU A 9 9.46 2.96 -4.43
N ILE A 10 9.27 1.73 -4.91
CA ILE A 10 8.01 1.00 -4.81
C ILE A 10 8.25 -0.34 -4.13
N THR A 11 7.71 -0.51 -2.92
CA THR A 11 7.71 -1.83 -2.26
C THR A 11 6.55 -2.69 -2.78
N GLY A 12 6.68 -4.03 -2.73
CA GLY A 12 5.68 -4.93 -3.28
C GLY A 12 5.58 -4.89 -4.81
N ALA A 13 6.62 -4.42 -5.49
CA ALA A 13 6.63 -4.17 -6.93
C ALA A 13 6.53 -5.43 -7.81
N SER A 14 6.76 -6.64 -7.27
CA SER A 14 6.75 -7.88 -8.08
C SER A 14 5.36 -8.33 -8.55
N SER A 15 4.28 -7.77 -8.03
CA SER A 15 2.91 -8.19 -8.36
C SER A 15 1.85 -7.12 -8.05
N GLY A 16 0.61 -7.41 -8.44
CA GLY A 16 -0.55 -6.64 -8.02
C GLY A 16 -0.47 -5.15 -8.32
N LEU A 17 -0.78 -4.35 -7.31
CA LEU A 17 -0.87 -2.90 -7.44
C LEU A 17 0.52 -2.25 -7.55
N GLY A 18 1.53 -2.73 -6.81
CA GLY A 18 2.90 -2.21 -6.90
C GLY A 18 3.49 -2.37 -8.31
N ARG A 19 3.29 -3.55 -8.92
CA ARG A 19 3.69 -3.80 -10.31
C ARG A 19 2.95 -2.89 -11.31
N GLU A 20 1.66 -2.73 -11.14
CA GLU A 20 0.88 -1.86 -12.05
C GLU A 20 1.30 -0.39 -11.91
N LEU A 21 1.62 0.06 -10.70
CA LEU A 21 2.18 1.40 -10.46
C LEU A 21 3.51 1.58 -11.21
N ALA A 22 4.43 0.61 -11.09
CA ALA A 22 5.69 0.64 -11.82
C ALA A 22 5.47 0.77 -13.33
N TYR A 23 4.56 -0.01 -13.92
CA TYR A 23 4.22 0.09 -15.34
C TYR A 23 3.61 1.43 -15.74
N GLN A 24 2.76 2.01 -14.91
CA GLN A 24 2.14 3.30 -15.23
C GLN A 24 3.12 4.47 -15.09
N PHE A 25 4.02 4.44 -14.12
CA PHE A 25 5.10 5.42 -14.04
C PHE A 25 6.02 5.32 -15.25
N SER A 26 6.37 4.10 -15.66
CA SER A 26 7.22 3.89 -16.86
C SER A 26 6.59 4.47 -18.13
N ARG A 27 5.27 4.32 -18.30
CA ARG A 27 4.56 4.91 -19.45
C ARG A 27 4.54 6.44 -19.45
N LYS A 28 4.69 7.08 -18.29
CA LYS A 28 4.84 8.53 -18.20
C LYS A 28 6.24 8.97 -18.65
N GLY A 29 7.22 8.08 -18.53
CA GLY A 29 8.60 8.31 -18.95
C GLY A 29 9.39 9.19 -17.99
N ASN A 30 10.71 9.21 -18.20
CA ASN A 30 11.68 10.03 -17.49
C ASN A 30 11.54 9.96 -15.95
N VAL A 31 11.56 8.74 -15.42
CA VAL A 31 11.60 8.46 -13.97
C VAL A 31 12.60 7.34 -13.69
N ASP A 32 13.20 7.36 -12.51
CA ASP A 32 14.04 6.28 -12.01
C ASP A 32 13.24 5.43 -11.03
N LEU A 33 13.16 4.13 -11.26
CA LEU A 33 12.36 3.21 -10.46
C LEU A 33 13.24 2.30 -9.62
N ILE A 34 13.05 2.33 -8.31
CA ILE A 34 13.60 1.34 -7.38
C ILE A 34 12.48 0.39 -7.02
N LEU A 35 12.60 -0.85 -7.48
CA LEU A 35 11.60 -1.88 -7.32
C LEU A 35 12.01 -2.85 -6.21
N VAL A 36 11.19 -2.97 -5.17
CA VAL A 36 11.50 -3.77 -3.98
C VAL A 36 10.45 -4.85 -3.77
N ALA A 37 10.86 -6.11 -3.66
CA ALA A 37 10.02 -7.23 -3.24
C ALA A 37 10.88 -8.48 -3.00
N ARG A 38 10.31 -9.52 -2.37
CA ARG A 38 11.03 -10.76 -2.02
C ARG A 38 11.48 -11.60 -3.22
N ARG A 39 10.72 -11.59 -4.30
CA ARG A 39 10.94 -12.48 -5.46
C ARG A 39 11.76 -11.78 -6.52
N LYS A 40 13.08 -12.01 -6.52
CA LYS A 40 14.04 -11.38 -7.44
C LYS A 40 13.68 -11.59 -8.91
N GLU A 41 13.44 -12.83 -9.33
CA GLU A 41 13.11 -13.14 -10.73
C GLU A 41 11.83 -12.43 -11.22
N ALA A 42 10.82 -12.29 -10.33
CA ALA A 42 9.61 -11.59 -10.66
C ALA A 42 9.85 -10.07 -10.76
N LEU A 43 10.71 -9.51 -9.90
CA LEU A 43 11.16 -8.11 -9.99
C LEU A 43 11.89 -7.83 -11.30
N ASP A 44 12.82 -8.67 -11.70
CA ASP A 44 13.62 -8.50 -12.92
C ASP A 44 12.74 -8.55 -14.18
N LYS A 45 11.70 -9.39 -14.17
CA LYS A 45 10.69 -9.38 -15.24
C LYS A 45 9.90 -8.07 -15.28
N VAL A 46 9.57 -7.52 -14.11
CA VAL A 46 8.88 -6.22 -14.01
C VAL A 46 9.80 -5.09 -14.48
N ALA A 47 11.05 -5.07 -14.06
CA ALA A 47 12.05 -4.09 -14.47
C ALA A 47 12.22 -4.04 -16.00
N LYS A 48 12.50 -5.19 -16.62
CA LYS A 48 12.60 -5.31 -18.09
C LYS A 48 11.34 -4.81 -18.80
N LYS A 49 10.16 -5.09 -18.23
CA LYS A 49 8.90 -4.58 -18.79
C LYS A 49 8.80 -3.08 -18.64
N CYS A 50 9.19 -2.50 -17.51
CA CYS A 50 9.21 -1.06 -17.29
C CYS A 50 10.07 -0.34 -18.34
N GLU A 51 11.29 -0.81 -18.56
CA GLU A 51 12.23 -0.29 -19.55
C GLU A 51 11.68 -0.36 -20.98
N SER A 52 10.87 -1.39 -21.28
CA SER A 52 10.20 -1.50 -22.59
C SER A 52 9.01 -0.57 -22.77
N LEU A 53 8.49 0.03 -21.68
CA LEU A 53 7.29 0.88 -21.70
C LEU A 53 7.62 2.38 -21.80
N GLY A 54 8.82 2.79 -21.48
CA GLY A 54 9.22 4.20 -21.50
C GLY A 54 10.71 4.40 -21.22
N LYS A 55 11.16 5.65 -21.26
CA LYS A 55 12.53 6.04 -20.88
C LYS A 55 12.63 6.06 -19.37
N VAL A 56 12.99 4.93 -18.77
CA VAL A 56 13.14 4.77 -17.32
C VAL A 56 14.40 3.96 -17.04
N THR A 57 15.05 4.25 -15.91
CA THR A 57 16.04 3.36 -15.31
C THR A 57 15.36 2.51 -14.24
N THR A 58 15.85 1.30 -14.04
CA THR A 58 15.30 0.42 -13.02
C THR A 58 16.40 -0.19 -12.15
N GLU A 59 16.23 -0.14 -10.85
CA GLU A 59 17.00 -0.88 -9.87
C GLU A 59 16.09 -1.89 -9.17
N THR A 60 16.59 -3.08 -8.87
CA THR A 60 15.78 -4.13 -8.22
C THR A 60 16.46 -4.66 -6.97
N TYR A 61 15.74 -4.64 -5.84
CA TYR A 61 16.21 -5.14 -4.56
C TYR A 61 15.29 -6.25 -4.04
N SER A 62 15.89 -7.41 -3.78
CA SER A 62 15.18 -8.54 -3.14
C SER A 62 15.19 -8.33 -1.63
N VAL A 63 14.03 -7.98 -1.05
CA VAL A 63 13.90 -7.64 0.37
C VAL A 63 12.59 -8.22 0.93
N ASP A 64 12.68 -8.92 2.05
CA ASP A 64 11.51 -9.26 2.87
C ASP A 64 11.24 -8.11 3.85
N MET A 65 10.12 -7.42 3.65
CA MET A 65 9.70 -6.32 4.51
C MET A 65 9.40 -6.74 5.97
N SER A 66 9.37 -8.04 6.28
CA SER A 66 9.28 -8.53 7.66
C SER A 66 10.64 -8.73 8.33
N SER A 67 11.74 -8.57 7.60
CA SER A 67 13.11 -8.63 8.11
C SER A 67 13.65 -7.23 8.32
N GLN A 68 13.86 -6.85 9.58
CA GLN A 68 14.47 -5.56 9.92
C GLN A 68 15.84 -5.40 9.27
N GLU A 69 16.66 -6.46 9.32
CA GLU A 69 18.01 -6.47 8.74
C GLU A 69 18.01 -6.23 7.22
N GLU A 70 17.07 -6.87 6.49
CA GLU A 70 16.98 -6.68 5.04
C GLU A 70 16.49 -5.26 4.69
N VAL A 71 15.59 -4.68 5.49
CA VAL A 71 15.15 -3.28 5.32
C VAL A 71 16.30 -2.31 5.60
N GLU A 72 17.10 -2.54 6.65
CA GLU A 72 18.30 -1.75 6.93
C GLU A 72 19.34 -1.86 5.80
N GLY A 73 19.56 -3.08 5.29
CA GLY A 73 20.43 -3.31 4.14
C GLY A 73 19.95 -2.58 2.88
N LEU A 74 18.64 -2.52 2.64
CA LEU A 74 18.10 -1.70 1.55
C LEU A 74 18.42 -0.22 1.74
N LEU A 75 18.19 0.32 2.94
CA LEU A 75 18.41 1.73 3.27
C LEU A 75 19.87 2.17 3.10
N GLN A 76 20.82 1.26 3.28
CA GLN A 76 22.25 1.55 3.01
C GLN A 76 22.58 1.68 1.51
N ASN A 77 21.73 1.14 0.64
CA ASN A 77 21.96 1.10 -0.81
C ASN A 77 21.10 2.06 -1.62
N VAL A 78 20.12 2.73 -0.98
CA VAL A 78 19.22 3.66 -1.68
C VAL A 78 19.23 5.03 -1.04
N SER A 79 19.21 6.07 -1.85
CA SER A 79 19.15 7.46 -1.40
C SER A 79 18.48 8.34 -2.47
N GLY A 80 18.20 9.59 -2.14
CA GLY A 80 17.64 10.54 -3.09
C GLY A 80 16.21 10.22 -3.54
N ILE A 81 15.44 9.52 -2.71
CA ILE A 81 14.08 9.09 -3.05
C ILE A 81 13.12 10.28 -3.04
N ASP A 82 12.59 10.65 -4.19
CA ASP A 82 11.58 11.70 -4.31
C ASP A 82 10.18 11.21 -3.94
N ILE A 83 9.87 9.96 -4.30
CA ILE A 83 8.56 9.37 -4.03
C ILE A 83 8.73 7.98 -3.45
N LEU A 84 8.26 7.78 -2.22
CA LEU A 84 8.17 6.46 -1.60
C LEU A 84 6.75 5.92 -1.74
N ILE A 85 6.60 4.71 -2.30
CA ILE A 85 5.31 4.02 -2.39
C ILE A 85 5.37 2.71 -1.60
N ASN A 86 4.79 2.71 -0.43
CA ASN A 86 4.61 1.53 0.41
C ASN A 86 3.42 0.70 -0.11
N ALA A 87 3.69 -0.27 -0.99
CA ALA A 87 2.68 -1.16 -1.53
C ALA A 87 2.91 -2.63 -1.15
N ALA A 88 3.97 -2.95 -0.41
CA ALA A 88 4.16 -4.26 0.17
C ALA A 88 3.12 -4.52 1.26
N GLY A 89 2.64 -5.75 1.30
CA GLY A 89 1.69 -6.18 2.31
C GLY A 89 0.88 -7.39 1.84
N TYR A 90 0.34 -8.11 2.80
CA TYR A 90 -0.57 -9.22 2.57
C TYR A 90 -1.64 -9.28 3.64
N GLY A 91 -2.62 -10.14 3.46
CA GLY A 91 -3.67 -10.40 4.43
C GLY A 91 -4.02 -11.87 4.47
N LEU A 92 -4.63 -12.29 5.57
CA LEU A 92 -5.32 -13.57 5.71
C LEU A 92 -6.73 -13.27 6.19
N MET A 93 -7.71 -13.89 5.53
CA MET A 93 -9.13 -13.75 5.85
C MET A 93 -9.58 -15.01 6.56
N LYS A 94 -9.59 -14.96 7.91
CA LYS A 94 -9.89 -16.08 8.80
C LYS A 94 -10.76 -15.62 9.97
N ASP A 95 -11.44 -16.54 10.61
CA ASP A 95 -12.08 -16.27 11.88
C ASP A 95 -11.02 -15.99 12.96
N TYR A 96 -11.35 -15.17 13.94
CA TYR A 96 -10.37 -14.63 14.91
C TYR A 96 -9.61 -15.71 15.68
N ASN A 97 -10.21 -16.87 15.89
CA ASN A 97 -9.64 -18.01 16.61
C ASN A 97 -8.87 -19.01 15.73
N GLU A 98 -8.77 -18.76 14.44
CA GLU A 98 -8.01 -19.58 13.48
C GLU A 98 -6.59 -19.08 13.22
N PHE A 99 -6.25 -17.90 13.74
CA PHE A 99 -4.92 -17.33 13.57
C PHE A 99 -3.91 -17.99 14.53
N THR A 100 -2.75 -18.37 13.99
CA THR A 100 -1.60 -18.69 14.83
C THR A 100 -0.86 -17.40 15.22
N ASP A 101 -0.16 -17.40 16.36
CA ASP A 101 0.66 -16.26 16.80
C ASP A 101 1.67 -15.85 15.74
N HIS A 102 2.29 -16.82 15.07
CA HIS A 102 3.23 -16.57 13.97
C HIS A 102 2.58 -15.82 12.79
N GLU A 103 1.36 -16.15 12.40
CA GLU A 103 0.64 -15.44 11.32
C GLU A 103 0.31 -14.00 11.72
N VAL A 104 -0.09 -13.80 12.98
CA VAL A 104 -0.35 -12.45 13.52
C VAL A 104 0.92 -11.61 13.47
N VAL A 105 2.00 -12.08 14.09
CA VAL A 105 3.29 -11.38 14.17
C VAL A 105 3.80 -11.07 12.76
N LYS A 106 3.87 -12.07 11.88
CA LYS A 106 4.38 -11.89 10.51
C LYS A 106 3.56 -10.89 9.68
N MET A 107 2.24 -10.82 9.91
CA MET A 107 1.40 -9.83 9.23
C MET A 107 1.68 -8.41 9.72
N PHE A 108 1.92 -8.23 11.03
CA PHE A 108 2.35 -6.95 11.58
C PHE A 108 3.75 -6.57 11.12
N ASP A 109 4.71 -7.48 11.16
CA ASP A 109 6.08 -7.23 10.70
C ASP A 109 6.10 -6.75 9.26
N THR A 110 5.43 -7.47 8.35
CA THR A 110 5.41 -7.12 6.93
C THR A 110 4.63 -5.83 6.66
N ASN A 111 3.40 -5.73 7.18
CA ASN A 111 2.49 -4.63 6.79
C ASN A 111 2.80 -3.33 7.54
N VAL A 112 3.25 -3.43 8.79
CA VAL A 112 3.36 -2.28 9.70
C VAL A 112 4.82 -1.98 10.02
N ILE A 113 5.53 -2.89 10.68
CA ILE A 113 6.87 -2.61 11.22
C ILE A 113 7.86 -2.27 10.12
N GLY A 114 8.00 -3.14 9.09
CA GLY A 114 8.90 -2.87 7.97
C GLY A 114 8.50 -1.62 7.17
N THR A 115 7.19 -1.37 7.03
CA THR A 115 6.69 -0.14 6.38
C THR A 115 7.08 1.11 7.19
N ILE A 116 6.92 1.09 8.50
CA ILE A 116 7.30 2.21 9.40
C ILE A 116 8.81 2.42 9.36
N GLN A 117 9.59 1.35 9.52
CA GLN A 117 11.06 1.41 9.49
C GLN A 117 11.57 2.07 8.20
N LEU A 118 11.16 1.55 7.04
CA LEU A 118 11.55 2.11 5.74
C LEU A 118 11.11 3.58 5.60
N THR A 119 9.87 3.87 6.00
CA THR A 119 9.30 5.21 5.87
C THR A 119 10.03 6.22 6.75
N SER A 120 10.34 5.87 8.00
CA SER A 120 10.96 6.77 8.95
C SER A 120 12.33 7.26 8.47
N GLU A 121 13.14 6.36 7.91
CA GLU A 121 14.48 6.75 7.44
C GLU A 121 14.39 7.59 6.15
N ILE A 122 13.56 7.20 5.17
CA ILE A 122 13.37 7.98 3.95
C ILE A 122 12.73 9.35 4.26
N ALA A 123 11.82 9.42 5.23
CA ALA A 123 11.20 10.67 5.65
C ALA A 123 12.21 11.67 6.22
N LYS A 124 13.23 11.22 6.99
CA LYS A 124 14.31 12.09 7.49
C LYS A 124 15.05 12.79 6.35
N GLU A 125 15.44 12.01 5.33
CA GLU A 125 16.13 12.55 4.16
C GLU A 125 15.23 13.54 3.39
N MET A 126 13.92 13.23 3.24
CA MET A 126 12.96 14.14 2.62
C MET A 126 12.78 15.43 3.43
N GLN A 127 12.77 15.37 4.75
CA GLN A 127 12.68 16.54 5.63
C GLN A 127 13.89 17.45 5.49
N GLU A 128 15.11 16.90 5.44
CA GLU A 128 16.35 17.67 5.24
C GLU A 128 16.33 18.42 3.91
N ARG A 129 15.85 17.76 2.83
CA ARG A 129 15.71 18.38 1.51
C ARG A 129 14.49 19.30 1.38
N LYS A 130 13.56 19.27 2.34
CA LYS A 130 12.26 19.94 2.30
C LYS A 130 11.45 19.62 1.03
N ALA A 131 11.56 18.39 0.57
CA ALA A 131 10.89 17.90 -0.64
C ALA A 131 10.72 16.40 -0.60
N GLY A 132 9.54 15.89 -0.97
CA GLY A 132 9.27 14.48 -1.09
C GLY A 132 7.78 14.16 -1.08
N SER A 133 7.47 12.90 -1.42
CA SER A 133 6.11 12.38 -1.32
C SER A 133 6.12 10.95 -0.81
N ILE A 134 5.37 10.70 0.25
CA ILE A 134 5.23 9.38 0.88
C ILE A 134 3.80 8.91 0.67
N VAL A 135 3.65 7.76 0.01
CA VAL A 135 2.36 7.15 -0.31
C VAL A 135 2.28 5.78 0.32
N THR A 136 1.24 5.51 1.09
CA THR A 136 1.03 4.17 1.64
C THR A 136 -0.28 3.55 1.16
N ILE A 137 -0.20 2.29 0.74
CA ILE A 137 -1.36 1.50 0.36
C ILE A 137 -1.93 0.84 1.62
N ALA A 138 -2.88 1.53 2.25
CA ALA A 138 -3.66 0.99 3.35
C ALA A 138 -4.81 0.11 2.81
N SER A 139 -6.03 0.36 3.22
CA SER A 139 -7.26 -0.32 2.77
C SER A 139 -8.48 0.38 3.36
N LEU A 140 -9.65 0.16 2.79
CA LEU A 140 -10.92 0.43 3.50
C LEU A 140 -11.04 -0.40 4.78
N ALA A 141 -10.40 -1.58 4.86
CA ALA A 141 -10.30 -2.38 6.07
C ALA A 141 -9.51 -1.70 7.21
N GLY A 142 -8.78 -0.61 6.92
CA GLY A 142 -8.19 0.27 7.94
C GLY A 142 -9.10 1.41 8.40
N LYS A 143 -10.32 1.45 7.92
CA LYS A 143 -11.35 2.45 8.30
C LYS A 143 -12.62 1.80 8.85
N ILE A 144 -12.94 0.59 8.40
CA ILE A 144 -14.05 -0.22 8.86
C ILE A 144 -13.62 -1.69 8.84
N ALA A 145 -13.73 -2.36 9.98
CA ALA A 145 -13.45 -3.79 10.10
C ALA A 145 -14.69 -4.61 9.70
N THR A 146 -14.45 -5.79 9.16
CA THR A 146 -15.50 -6.74 8.79
C THR A 146 -15.18 -8.11 9.36
N PRO A 147 -16.16 -9.04 9.50
CA PRO A 147 -15.85 -10.43 9.87
C PRO A 147 -14.70 -10.99 9.01
N LYS A 148 -13.91 -11.89 9.59
CA LYS A 148 -12.73 -12.53 8.98
C LYS A 148 -11.54 -11.62 8.68
N THR A 149 -11.58 -10.33 9.02
CA THR A 149 -10.47 -9.40 8.77
C THR A 149 -9.79 -8.88 10.04
N SER A 150 -10.05 -9.47 11.21
CA SER A 150 -9.60 -8.94 12.50
C SER A 150 -8.13 -8.49 12.50
N VAL A 151 -7.20 -9.38 12.20
CA VAL A 151 -5.76 -9.09 12.19
C VAL A 151 -5.38 -8.20 11.02
N TYR A 152 -5.89 -8.46 9.82
CA TYR A 152 -5.61 -7.62 8.65
C TYR A 152 -6.10 -6.18 8.86
N SER A 153 -7.33 -6.01 9.36
CA SER A 153 -7.86 -4.68 9.69
C SER A 153 -6.98 -3.99 10.73
N ALA A 154 -6.57 -4.68 11.79
CA ALA A 154 -5.68 -4.10 12.81
C ALA A 154 -4.39 -3.54 12.18
N THR A 155 -3.75 -4.28 11.26
CA THR A 155 -2.55 -3.77 10.56
C THR A 155 -2.86 -2.53 9.72
N LYS A 156 -4.02 -2.48 9.07
CA LYS A 156 -4.38 -1.35 8.20
C LYS A 156 -4.84 -0.12 8.98
N PHE A 157 -5.49 -0.30 10.15
CA PHE A 157 -5.76 0.78 11.09
C PHE A 157 -4.45 1.36 11.66
N ALA A 158 -3.48 0.51 12.02
CA ALA A 158 -2.17 0.94 12.51
C ALA A 158 -1.47 1.83 11.45
N LEU A 159 -1.45 1.42 10.18
CA LEU A 159 -0.89 2.23 9.10
C LEU A 159 -1.59 3.59 8.97
N ILE A 160 -2.94 3.62 8.97
CA ILE A 160 -3.67 4.89 8.85
C ILE A 160 -3.36 5.81 10.04
N GLY A 161 -3.28 5.27 11.25
CA GLY A 161 -2.89 6.01 12.44
C GLY A 161 -1.51 6.64 12.30
N TYR A 162 -0.51 5.81 11.99
CA TYR A 162 0.88 6.26 11.81
C TYR A 162 1.01 7.34 10.73
N PHE A 163 0.46 7.12 9.52
CA PHE A 163 0.58 8.10 8.43
C PHE A 163 -0.25 9.36 8.65
N ASN A 164 -1.29 9.32 9.48
CA ASN A 164 -2.00 10.53 9.91
C ASN A 164 -1.14 11.37 10.85
N ALA A 165 -0.44 10.76 11.81
CA ALA A 165 0.49 11.45 12.70
C ALA A 165 1.69 12.01 11.92
N LEU A 166 2.37 11.16 11.13
CA LEU A 166 3.52 11.55 10.31
C LEU A 166 3.21 12.77 9.43
N ARG A 167 2.04 12.81 8.81
CA ARG A 167 1.62 13.95 7.97
C ARG A 167 1.60 15.27 8.73
N LEU A 168 1.24 15.24 10.00
CA LEU A 168 1.22 16.45 10.84
C LEU A 168 2.62 16.85 11.29
N GLU A 169 3.44 15.86 11.63
CA GLU A 169 4.80 16.05 12.12
C GLU A 169 5.71 16.69 11.07
N ILE A 170 5.61 16.24 9.80
CA ILE A 170 6.49 16.70 8.71
C ILE A 170 5.85 17.72 7.77
N LYS A 171 4.66 18.23 8.12
CA LYS A 171 3.93 19.18 7.26
C LYS A 171 4.72 20.45 6.94
N LYS A 172 5.48 20.96 7.92
CA LYS A 172 6.30 22.17 7.78
C LYS A 172 7.50 22.00 6.83
N ASP A 173 7.87 20.75 6.54
CA ASP A 173 9.06 20.42 5.75
C ASP A 173 8.74 20.20 4.27
N ASN A 174 7.55 20.60 3.83
CA ASN A 174 7.09 20.46 2.44
C ASN A 174 7.15 19.01 1.92
N VAL A 175 6.95 18.02 2.80
CA VAL A 175 6.85 16.60 2.45
C VAL A 175 5.39 16.20 2.40
N HIS A 176 4.94 15.75 1.24
CA HIS A 176 3.57 15.28 1.04
C HIS A 176 3.39 13.85 1.56
N VAL A 177 2.33 13.60 2.33
CA VAL A 177 1.98 12.27 2.84
C VAL A 177 0.56 11.90 2.44
N MET A 178 0.41 10.81 1.68
CA MET A 178 -0.87 10.33 1.16
C MET A 178 -1.18 8.90 1.60
N THR A 179 -2.38 8.67 2.12
CA THR A 179 -2.91 7.32 2.33
C THR A 179 -3.85 6.92 1.19
N VAL A 180 -3.73 5.68 0.73
CA VAL A 180 -4.60 5.10 -0.29
C VAL A 180 -5.41 3.98 0.34
N ASN A 181 -6.74 4.09 0.26
CA ASN A 181 -7.65 3.18 0.92
C ASN A 181 -8.57 2.51 -0.12
N PRO A 182 -8.07 1.51 -0.86
CA PRO A 182 -8.90 0.80 -1.82
C PRO A 182 -9.81 -0.21 -1.11
N GLY A 183 -10.97 -0.46 -1.71
CA GLY A 183 -11.72 -1.70 -1.52
C GLY A 183 -11.04 -2.86 -2.24
N PRO A 184 -11.75 -3.98 -2.48
CA PRO A 184 -11.18 -5.12 -3.18
C PRO A 184 -10.60 -4.72 -4.53
N VAL A 185 -9.36 -5.16 -4.81
CA VAL A 185 -8.67 -4.95 -6.09
C VAL A 185 -8.41 -6.31 -6.73
N ALA A 186 -8.73 -6.47 -8.00
CA ALA A 186 -8.56 -7.70 -8.77
C ALA A 186 -7.07 -8.01 -9.02
N THR A 187 -6.41 -8.53 -8.01
CA THR A 187 -5.00 -8.96 -7.99
C THR A 187 -4.91 -10.36 -7.41
N ASN A 188 -3.71 -10.93 -7.39
CA ASN A 188 -3.47 -12.21 -6.71
C ASN A 188 -3.60 -12.12 -5.18
N PHE A 189 -3.90 -10.95 -4.60
CA PHE A 189 -4.02 -10.75 -3.16
C PHE A 189 -5.06 -11.71 -2.55
N PHE A 190 -6.27 -11.76 -3.10
CA PHE A 190 -7.34 -12.62 -2.56
C PHE A 190 -7.12 -14.11 -2.82
N ASN A 191 -6.31 -14.50 -3.80
CA ASN A 191 -5.92 -15.91 -3.97
C ASN A 191 -5.07 -16.43 -2.81
N ILE A 192 -4.40 -15.55 -2.09
CA ILE A 192 -3.59 -15.87 -0.91
C ILE A 192 -4.39 -15.60 0.37
N ALA A 193 -5.07 -14.46 0.44
CA ALA A 193 -5.76 -13.98 1.61
C ALA A 193 -7.06 -14.72 1.92
N ASP A 194 -7.79 -15.14 0.90
CA ASP A 194 -9.14 -15.74 0.96
C ASP A 194 -9.18 -16.99 0.07
N LYS A 195 -8.50 -18.05 0.51
CA LYS A 195 -8.35 -19.30 -0.27
C LYS A 195 -9.70 -19.90 -0.66
N ASP A 196 -10.66 -19.86 0.23
CA ASP A 196 -12.00 -20.44 0.03
C ASP A 196 -12.94 -19.48 -0.70
N LYS A 197 -12.48 -18.25 -0.98
CA LYS A 197 -13.27 -17.20 -1.64
C LYS A 197 -14.56 -16.83 -0.92
N THR A 198 -14.66 -17.15 0.37
CA THR A 198 -15.86 -16.86 1.17
C THR A 198 -16.00 -15.38 1.45
N TYR A 199 -14.90 -14.71 1.76
CA TYR A 199 -14.86 -13.28 2.02
C TYR A 199 -15.22 -12.44 0.79
N ILE A 200 -14.58 -12.71 -0.35
CA ILE A 200 -14.84 -11.94 -1.58
C ILE A 200 -16.25 -12.17 -2.12
N LYS A 201 -16.82 -13.37 -1.92
CA LYS A 201 -18.22 -13.66 -2.26
C LYS A 201 -19.18 -12.85 -1.40
N ALA A 202 -18.94 -12.74 -0.09
CA ALA A 202 -19.76 -11.93 0.81
C ALA A 202 -19.75 -10.44 0.42
N LEU A 203 -18.65 -9.94 -0.16
CA LEU A 203 -18.54 -8.59 -0.72
C LEU A 203 -19.17 -8.45 -2.13
N GLY A 204 -19.85 -9.48 -2.65
CA GLY A 204 -20.55 -9.45 -3.95
C GLY A 204 -19.62 -9.51 -5.16
N ASN A 205 -18.41 -10.05 -5.03
CA ASN A 205 -17.41 -10.23 -6.10
C ASN A 205 -17.05 -8.93 -6.87
N LYS A 206 -17.32 -7.77 -6.27
CA LYS A 206 -17.00 -6.47 -6.88
C LYS A 206 -15.57 -6.08 -6.56
N SER A 207 -14.72 -6.06 -7.58
CA SER A 207 -13.31 -5.66 -7.44
C SER A 207 -12.95 -4.54 -8.40
N LEU A 208 -12.11 -3.63 -7.94
CA LEU A 208 -11.51 -2.59 -8.78
C LEU A 208 -10.39 -3.18 -9.63
N THR A 209 -10.17 -2.65 -10.83
CA THR A 209 -9.01 -3.05 -11.62
C THR A 209 -7.74 -2.39 -11.08
N PRO A 210 -6.59 -3.10 -11.04
CA PRO A 210 -5.31 -2.52 -10.63
C PRO A 210 -4.96 -1.26 -11.44
N LYS A 211 -5.28 -1.28 -12.74
CA LYS A 211 -5.06 -0.17 -13.66
C LYS A 211 -5.78 1.11 -13.24
N LEU A 212 -7.06 0.99 -12.85
CA LEU A 212 -7.85 2.12 -12.37
C LEU A 212 -7.28 2.66 -11.05
N VAL A 213 -6.98 1.78 -10.11
CA VAL A 213 -6.45 2.17 -8.78
C VAL A 213 -5.10 2.87 -8.94
N ALA A 214 -4.16 2.29 -9.69
CA ALA A 214 -2.86 2.89 -9.96
C ALA A 214 -2.97 4.28 -10.62
N SER A 215 -3.83 4.43 -11.62
CA SER A 215 -4.08 5.74 -12.27
C SER A 215 -4.61 6.79 -11.28
N LYS A 216 -5.49 6.40 -10.34
CA LYS A 216 -6.01 7.31 -9.31
C LYS A 216 -4.95 7.67 -8.27
N ILE A 217 -4.04 6.75 -7.94
CA ILE A 217 -2.90 6.99 -7.04
C ILE A 217 -1.96 8.00 -7.67
N ILE A 218 -1.51 7.78 -8.90
CA ILE A 218 -0.61 8.69 -9.61
C ILE A 218 -1.20 10.09 -9.70
N ARG A 219 -2.48 10.21 -10.09
CA ARG A 219 -3.18 11.49 -10.09
C ARG A 219 -3.31 12.09 -8.69
N GLY A 220 -3.38 11.27 -7.65
CA GLY A 220 -3.36 11.70 -6.26
C GLY A 220 -2.02 12.32 -5.87
N ILE A 221 -0.91 11.72 -6.30
CA ILE A 221 0.45 12.24 -6.10
C ILE A 221 0.63 13.58 -6.82
N GLU A 222 0.29 13.64 -8.12
CA GLU A 222 0.38 14.87 -8.93
C GLU A 222 -0.39 16.05 -8.30
N ARG A 223 -1.52 15.77 -7.64
CA ARG A 223 -2.40 16.75 -7.00
C ARG A 223 -2.19 16.90 -5.49
N GLU A 224 -1.20 16.25 -4.95
CA GLU A 224 -0.85 16.26 -3.52
C GLU A 224 -2.06 15.99 -2.61
N LYS A 225 -2.88 14.99 -2.98
CA LYS A 225 -4.05 14.64 -2.21
C LYS A 225 -3.67 14.05 -0.85
N ARG A 226 -4.38 14.43 0.18
CA ARG A 226 -4.24 13.84 1.51
C ARG A 226 -4.54 12.34 1.52
N GLU A 227 -5.60 11.94 0.82
CA GLU A 227 -5.99 10.53 0.71
C GLU A 227 -6.76 10.23 -0.58
N VAL A 228 -6.71 8.96 -0.97
CA VAL A 228 -7.46 8.41 -2.10
C VAL A 228 -8.28 7.22 -1.61
N ASN A 229 -9.60 7.37 -1.56
CA ASN A 229 -10.54 6.32 -1.16
C ASN A 229 -11.26 5.79 -2.41
N LEU A 230 -11.27 4.48 -2.61
CA LEU A 230 -11.84 3.82 -3.80
C LEU A 230 -12.63 2.56 -3.42
N PRO A 231 -13.83 2.35 -3.97
CA PRO A 231 -14.62 3.35 -4.69
C PRO A 231 -15.16 4.43 -3.76
N PHE A 232 -15.44 5.61 -4.29
CA PHE A 232 -15.85 6.78 -3.48
C PHE A 232 -17.09 6.52 -2.63
N ILE A 233 -18.03 5.71 -3.11
CA ILE A 233 -19.27 5.39 -2.38
C ILE A 233 -19.00 4.71 -1.03
N TYR A 234 -17.92 3.92 -0.91
CA TYR A 234 -17.55 3.29 0.36
C TYR A 234 -17.03 4.29 1.39
N THR A 235 -16.52 5.44 0.94
CA THR A 235 -16.15 6.53 1.85
C THR A 235 -17.36 7.05 2.64
N LEU A 236 -18.52 7.13 1.99
CA LEU A 236 -19.76 7.49 2.66
C LEU A 236 -20.17 6.40 3.66
N GLY A 237 -20.09 5.12 3.26
CA GLY A 237 -20.37 3.99 4.16
C GLY A 237 -19.48 4.00 5.41
N VAL A 238 -18.18 4.28 5.25
CA VAL A 238 -17.24 4.44 6.38
C VAL A 238 -17.67 5.58 7.31
N LYS A 239 -18.05 6.73 6.78
CA LYS A 239 -18.52 7.86 7.62
C LYS A 239 -19.81 7.52 8.37
N ILE A 240 -20.75 6.86 7.69
CA ILE A 240 -21.99 6.40 8.31
C ILE A 240 -21.69 5.38 9.41
N SER A 241 -20.77 4.45 9.19
CA SER A 241 -20.40 3.45 10.20
C SER A 241 -19.78 4.07 11.45
N GLN A 242 -19.03 5.15 11.30
CA GLN A 242 -18.45 5.87 12.44
C GLN A 242 -19.50 6.63 13.25
N LEU A 243 -20.54 7.17 12.59
CA LEU A 243 -21.63 7.88 13.25
C LEU A 243 -22.69 6.94 13.86
N PHE A 244 -22.93 5.79 13.22
CA PHE A 244 -23.95 4.83 13.62
C PHE A 244 -23.37 3.40 13.72
N PRO A 245 -22.45 3.13 14.68
CA PRO A 245 -21.73 1.86 14.73
C PRO A 245 -22.64 0.64 14.89
N ARG A 246 -23.66 0.72 15.75
CA ARG A 246 -24.60 -0.40 15.96
C ARG A 246 -25.43 -0.77 14.72
N LEU A 247 -25.76 0.22 13.88
CA LEU A 247 -26.44 -0.02 12.61
C LEU A 247 -25.48 -0.67 11.61
N SER A 248 -24.26 -0.17 11.55
CA SER A 248 -23.20 -0.72 10.70
C SER A 248 -22.91 -2.17 11.04
N ASP A 249 -22.74 -2.50 12.33
CA ASP A 249 -22.50 -3.88 12.79
C ASP A 249 -23.60 -4.82 12.32
N ARG A 250 -24.87 -4.42 12.47
CA ARG A 250 -26.01 -5.23 12.01
C ARG A 250 -25.99 -5.48 10.50
N ILE A 251 -25.66 -4.46 9.71
CA ILE A 251 -25.55 -4.58 8.24
C ILE A 251 -24.40 -5.53 7.88
N LEU A 252 -23.22 -5.31 8.46
CA LEU A 252 -22.04 -6.13 8.20
C LEU A 252 -22.26 -7.59 8.59
N MET A 253 -22.82 -7.85 9.76
CA MET A 253 -23.16 -9.22 10.19
C MET A 253 -24.10 -9.94 9.20
N ASN A 254 -25.07 -9.23 8.63
CA ASN A 254 -25.98 -9.82 7.65
C ASN A 254 -25.33 -10.08 6.30
N MET A 255 -24.29 -9.33 5.92
CA MET A 255 -23.53 -9.56 4.68
C MET A 255 -22.64 -10.81 4.75
N PHE A 256 -22.26 -11.23 5.96
CA PHE A 256 -21.34 -12.35 6.19
C PHE A 256 -22.03 -13.60 6.79
N LYS A 257 -23.35 -13.66 6.79
CA LYS A 257 -24.15 -14.86 7.05
C LYS A 257 -24.30 -15.66 5.76
#